data_8e71f789f305a0d457b93e4f84ed59ef
#
_entry.id   8e71f789f305a0d457b93e4f84ed59ef
#
_cell.length_a   1.000
_cell.length_b   1.000
_cell.length_c   1.000
_cell.angle_alpha   90.00
_cell.angle_beta   90.00
_cell.angle_gamma   90.00
#
_symmetry.space_group_name_H-M   'P 1'
#
loop_
_entity.id
_entity.type
_entity.pdbx_description
1 polymer ?
#
loop_
_entity_poly.entity_id
_entity_poly.type
_entity_poly.pdbx_seq_one_letter_code
_entity_poly.pdbx_strand_id
1 'polypeptide(L)'
;MDPAWFVYAFQRDGVTYYQVNDSVGQVVLIIGNIDSTFWTLPAGNAAVRVSLPSQRLAVPATARRRLVFQASDFSLAVHGEGQGAIWSVEPAASGK
;
A
#
# COMPACT_ATOMS: atom_id res chain seq x y z
N MET A 1 -10.42 8.37 -4.89
CA MET A 1 -9.70 7.11 -4.74
C MET A 1 -10.28 6.07 -5.67
N ASP A 2 -9.51 5.06 -5.99
CA ASP A 2 -9.91 4.07 -6.98
C ASP A 2 -10.94 3.11 -6.39
N PRO A 3 -12.14 2.96 -7.00
CA PRO A 3 -13.17 2.08 -6.47
C PRO A 3 -12.87 0.58 -6.63
N ALA A 4 -11.76 0.22 -7.27
CA ALA A 4 -11.38 -1.19 -7.41
C ALA A 4 -10.88 -1.80 -6.10
N TRP A 5 -10.56 -0.97 -5.11
CA TRP A 5 -10.02 -1.44 -3.84
C TRP A 5 -10.71 -0.77 -2.66
N PHE A 6 -10.78 -1.51 -1.56
CA PHE A 6 -11.30 -1.01 -0.29
C PHE A 6 -10.19 -1.10 0.74
N VAL A 7 -9.98 -0.03 1.51
CA VAL A 7 -8.92 0.02 2.53
C VAL A 7 -9.57 0.17 3.89
N TYR A 8 -9.21 -0.72 4.80
CA TYR A 8 -9.69 -0.73 6.17
C TYR A 8 -8.52 -0.45 7.10
N ALA A 9 -8.66 0.53 7.98
CA ALA A 9 -7.63 0.85 8.97
C ALA A 9 -8.10 0.38 10.34
N PHE A 10 -7.20 -0.28 11.08
CA PHE A 10 -7.49 -0.68 12.46
C PHE A 10 -6.21 -0.64 13.28
N GLN A 11 -6.36 -0.52 14.59
CA GLN A 11 -5.23 -0.45 15.50
C GLN A 11 -5.23 -1.64 16.42
N ARG A 12 -4.02 -2.15 16.71
CA ARG A 12 -3.84 -3.25 17.62
C ARG A 12 -2.46 -3.15 18.26
N ASP A 13 -2.42 -3.11 19.58
CA ASP A 13 -1.16 -3.06 20.35
C ASP A 13 -0.25 -1.91 19.92
N GLY A 14 -0.86 -0.74 19.65
CA GLY A 14 -0.10 0.45 19.25
C GLY A 14 0.31 0.50 17.79
N VAL A 15 -0.03 -0.51 17.02
CA VAL A 15 0.27 -0.57 15.58
C VAL A 15 -0.99 -0.27 14.79
N THR A 16 -0.87 0.58 13.77
CA THR A 16 -1.95 0.80 12.82
C THR A 16 -1.76 -0.13 11.63
N TYR A 17 -2.83 -0.83 11.28
CA TYR A 17 -2.82 -1.75 10.13
C TYR A 17 -3.76 -1.21 9.05
N TYR A 18 -3.31 -1.30 7.81
CA TYR A 18 -4.11 -0.93 6.65
C TYR A 18 -4.28 -2.18 5.80
N GLN A 19 -5.52 -2.67 5.75
CA GLN A 19 -5.85 -3.86 4.97
C GLN A 19 -6.49 -3.44 3.66
N VAL A 20 -5.92 -3.90 2.56
CA VAL A 20 -6.43 -3.60 1.22
C VAL A 20 -7.13 -4.83 0.68
N ASN A 21 -8.40 -4.67 0.35
CA ASN A 21 -9.20 -5.71 -0.27
C ASN A 21 -9.54 -5.32 -1.71
N ASP A 22 -9.68 -6.32 -2.56
CA ASP A 22 -10.15 -6.08 -3.92
C ASP A 22 -11.67 -5.96 -3.97
N SER A 23 -12.22 -5.80 -5.17
CA SER A 23 -13.66 -5.57 -5.36
C SER A 23 -14.52 -6.78 -5.01
N VAL A 24 -13.93 -7.97 -4.90
CA VAL A 24 -14.67 -9.17 -4.49
C VAL A 24 -14.42 -9.54 -3.03
N GLY A 25 -13.75 -8.67 -2.28
CA GLY A 25 -13.56 -8.83 -0.85
C GLY A 25 -12.36 -9.67 -0.44
N GLN A 26 -11.49 -10.02 -1.37
CA GLN A 26 -10.28 -10.76 -1.04
C GLN A 26 -9.18 -9.81 -0.57
N VAL A 27 -8.44 -10.23 0.46
CA VAL A 27 -7.32 -9.44 0.97
C VAL A 27 -6.18 -9.47 -0.04
N VAL A 28 -5.76 -8.29 -0.47
CA VAL A 28 -4.62 -8.14 -1.39
C VAL A 28 -3.33 -8.03 -0.61
N LEU A 29 -3.31 -7.13 0.38
CA LEU A 29 -2.15 -6.93 1.23
C LEU A 29 -2.56 -6.26 2.53
N ILE A 30 -1.70 -6.37 3.54
CA ILE A 30 -1.86 -5.64 4.80
C ILE A 30 -0.53 -4.95 5.11
N ILE A 31 -0.60 -3.67 5.46
CA ILE A 31 0.56 -2.87 5.81
C ILE A 31 0.46 -2.52 7.28
N GLY A 32 1.53 -2.78 8.04
CA GLY A 32 1.66 -2.32 9.41
C GLY A 32 2.43 -1.01 9.46
N ASN A 33 2.08 -0.16 10.41
CA ASN A 33 2.70 1.15 10.57
C ASN A 33 2.84 1.54 12.03
N ILE A 34 4.05 1.95 12.40
CA ILE A 34 4.32 2.67 13.65
C ILE A 34 5.18 3.87 13.27
N ASP A 35 4.71 5.08 13.56
CA ASP A 35 5.40 6.34 13.21
C ASP A 35 5.73 6.35 11.71
N SER A 36 7.01 6.43 11.37
CA SER A 36 7.43 6.44 9.96
C SER A 36 7.88 5.07 9.46
N THR A 37 7.70 4.03 10.26
CA THR A 37 8.09 2.68 9.90
C THR A 37 6.91 1.92 9.32
N PHE A 38 7.12 1.30 8.16
CA PHE A 38 6.10 0.53 7.45
C PHE A 38 6.65 -0.86 7.12
N TRP A 39 5.78 -1.85 7.19
CA TRP A 39 6.12 -3.22 6.78
C TRP A 39 4.88 -3.91 6.26
N THR A 40 5.08 -5.05 5.58
CA THR A 40 3.96 -5.86 5.08
C THR A 40 3.81 -7.11 5.93
N LEU A 41 2.57 -7.56 6.08
CA LEU A 41 2.27 -8.80 6.79
C LEU A 41 2.14 -9.94 5.77
N PRO A 42 2.42 -11.19 6.21
CA PRO A 42 2.27 -12.36 5.33
C PRO A 42 0.79 -12.75 5.19
N ALA A 43 0.01 -11.85 4.58
CA ALA A 43 -1.42 -12.04 4.36
C ALA A 43 -1.75 -11.57 2.95
N GLY A 44 -2.82 -12.10 2.40
CA GLY A 44 -3.25 -11.75 1.06
C GLY A 44 -2.50 -12.54 -0.01
N ASN A 45 -2.30 -11.92 -1.15
CA ASN A 45 -1.64 -12.55 -2.29
C ASN A 45 -0.12 -12.49 -2.14
N ALA A 46 0.52 -13.66 -2.04
CA ALA A 46 1.97 -13.75 -1.86
C ALA A 46 2.77 -13.21 -3.07
N ALA A 47 2.13 -13.09 -4.23
CA ALA A 47 2.78 -12.56 -5.43
C ALA A 47 2.77 -11.03 -5.47
N VAL A 48 2.09 -10.37 -4.54
CA VAL A 48 2.03 -8.91 -4.52
C VAL A 48 3.38 -8.34 -4.13
N ARG A 49 3.83 -7.36 -4.90
CA ARG A 49 5.10 -6.67 -4.68
C ARG A 49 4.82 -5.31 -4.08
N VAL A 50 5.53 -4.99 -3.00
CA VAL A 50 5.30 -3.74 -2.26
C VAL A 50 6.61 -3.00 -2.10
N SER A 51 6.62 -1.74 -2.55
CA SER A 51 7.74 -0.83 -2.36
C SER A 51 7.50 -0.06 -1.06
N LEU A 52 8.41 -0.23 -0.11
CA LEU A 52 8.34 0.44 1.19
C LEU A 52 9.39 1.54 1.25
N PRO A 53 9.20 2.55 2.13
CA PRO A 53 10.20 3.62 2.27
C PRO A 53 11.59 3.09 2.63
N SER A 54 11.66 2.00 3.40
CA SER A 54 12.93 1.39 3.81
C SER A 54 13.46 0.37 2.81
N GLN A 55 12.63 -0.05 1.83
CA GLN A 55 13.01 -1.06 0.86
C GLN A 55 12.26 -0.80 -0.44
N ARG A 56 12.76 0.17 -1.20
CA ARG A 56 12.10 0.60 -2.41
C ARG A 56 12.35 -0.36 -3.56
N LEU A 57 11.30 -0.56 -4.35
CA LEU A 57 11.38 -1.34 -5.58
C LEU A 57 11.41 -0.40 -6.78
N ALA A 58 12.10 -0.81 -7.83
CA ALA A 58 12.10 -0.05 -9.07
C ALA A 58 10.74 -0.17 -9.75
N VAL A 59 10.18 0.97 -10.16
CA VAL A 59 8.90 1.03 -10.85
C VAL A 59 9.18 1.44 -12.29
N PRO A 60 8.70 0.67 -13.29
CA PRO A 60 8.87 1.07 -14.69
C PRO A 60 8.25 2.45 -14.94
N ALA A 61 8.95 3.28 -15.69
CA ALA A 61 8.48 4.64 -15.98
C ALA A 61 7.16 4.64 -16.77
N THR A 62 6.88 3.56 -17.48
CA THR A 62 5.64 3.42 -18.24
C THR A 62 4.48 2.90 -17.43
N ALA A 63 4.71 2.46 -16.21
CA ALA A 63 3.64 1.93 -15.36
C ALA A 63 2.73 3.06 -14.92
N ARG A 64 1.42 2.86 -15.07
CA ARG A 64 0.44 3.85 -14.68
C ARG A 64 0.25 3.82 -13.18
N ARG A 65 0.41 4.98 -12.54
CA ARG A 65 0.20 5.13 -11.10
C ARG A 65 -1.27 5.42 -10.83
N ARG A 66 -1.86 4.68 -9.88
CA ARG A 66 -3.21 4.95 -9.39
C ARG A 66 -3.17 5.08 -7.88
N LEU A 67 -3.76 6.15 -7.37
CA LEU A 67 -3.85 6.37 -5.93
C LEU A 67 -4.95 5.47 -5.37
N VAL A 68 -4.60 4.65 -4.40
CA VAL A 68 -5.53 3.72 -3.77
C VAL A 68 -6.06 4.29 -2.45
N PHE A 69 -5.18 4.89 -1.66
CA PHE A 69 -5.53 5.41 -0.34
C PHE A 69 -4.58 6.54 0.03
N GLN A 70 -5.13 7.53 0.73
CA GLN A 70 -4.32 8.64 1.21
C GLN A 70 -4.65 8.92 2.66
N ALA A 71 -3.64 8.81 3.52
CA ALA A 71 -3.69 9.21 4.92
C ALA A 71 -2.99 10.56 5.07
N SER A 72 -2.98 11.07 6.29
CA SER A 72 -2.32 12.36 6.55
C SER A 72 -0.80 12.29 6.40
N ASP A 73 -0.21 11.13 6.63
CA ASP A 73 1.24 10.97 6.67
C ASP A 73 1.81 10.08 5.56
N PHE A 74 0.94 9.46 4.75
CA PHE A 74 1.42 8.67 3.61
C PHE A 74 0.32 8.47 2.58
N SER A 75 0.74 8.01 1.40
CA SER A 75 -0.18 7.57 0.37
C SER A 75 0.14 6.14 -0.03
N LEU A 76 -0.88 5.39 -0.42
CA LEU A 76 -0.73 4.06 -0.98
C LEU A 76 -1.15 4.11 -2.44
N ALA A 77 -0.23 3.76 -3.33
CA ALA A 77 -0.49 3.76 -4.76
C ALA A 77 -0.13 2.42 -5.37
N VAL A 78 -0.74 2.10 -6.50
CA VAL A 78 -0.38 0.93 -7.28
C VAL A 78 0.08 1.37 -8.66
N HIS A 79 1.19 0.78 -9.12
CA HIS A 79 1.79 1.08 -10.42
C HIS A 79 1.63 -0.13 -11.33
N GLY A 80 1.00 0.08 -12.48
CA GLY A 80 0.76 -0.99 -13.43
C GLY A 80 -0.49 -1.79 -13.09
N GLU A 81 -0.65 -2.92 -13.74
CA GLU A 81 -1.84 -3.76 -13.60
C GLU A 81 -1.46 -5.23 -13.53
N GLY A 82 -2.38 -6.04 -13.01
CA GLY A 82 -2.23 -7.48 -12.95
C GLY A 82 -1.10 -7.92 -12.04
N GLN A 83 -0.49 -9.05 -12.37
CA GLN A 83 0.52 -9.67 -11.53
C GLN A 83 1.83 -8.88 -11.50
N GLY A 84 2.07 -8.04 -12.49
CA GLY A 84 3.27 -7.21 -12.52
C GLY A 84 3.14 -5.91 -11.78
N ALA A 85 1.99 -5.63 -11.17
CA ALA A 85 1.78 -4.38 -10.47
C ALA A 85 2.66 -4.28 -9.23
N ILE A 86 3.09 -3.06 -8.94
CA ILE A 86 3.89 -2.77 -7.75
C ILE A 86 3.11 -1.79 -6.89
N TRP A 87 2.85 -2.17 -5.66
CA TRP A 87 2.23 -1.30 -4.67
C TRP A 87 3.31 -0.47 -3.99
N SER A 88 3.05 0.79 -3.74
CA SER A 88 4.04 1.65 -3.09
C SER A 88 3.43 2.38 -1.91
N VAL A 89 4.16 2.36 -0.80
CA VAL A 89 3.90 3.21 0.36
C VAL A 89 4.76 4.44 0.19
N GLU A 90 4.12 5.59 -0.01
CA GLU A 90 4.79 6.85 -0.30
C GLU A 90 4.60 7.78 0.89
N PRO A 91 5.65 8.09 1.67
CA PRO A 91 5.51 9.03 2.76
C PRO A 91 5.04 10.38 2.26
N ALA A 92 4.24 11.07 3.06
CA ALA A 92 3.82 12.41 2.71
C ALA A 92 5.04 13.32 2.61
N ALA A 93 5.02 14.22 1.63
CA ALA A 93 6.08 15.21 1.53
C ALA A 93 6.07 16.07 2.78
N SER A 94 7.20 16.14 3.49
CA SER A 94 7.36 17.02 4.63
C SER A 94 7.60 18.43 4.09
N GLY A 95 6.59 19.10 3.88
CA GLY A 95 6.63 20.39 3.24
C GLY A 95 7.39 21.44 3.95
N LYS A 96 7.34 20.92 4.05
CA LYS A 96 7.48 21.30 4.32
C LYS A 96 7.68 21.80 4.45
#